data_78ee8099cb73a265556dd2b4a17213cb
#
_entry.id   78ee8099cb73a265556dd2b4a17213cb
#
_cell.length_a   1.000
_cell.length_b   1.000
_cell.length_c   1.000
_cell.angle_alpha   90.00
_cell.angle_beta   90.00
_cell.angle_gamma   90.00
#
_symmetry.space_group_name_H-M   'P 1'
#
loop_
_entity.id
_entity.type
_entity.pdbx_description
1 polymer ?
#
loop_
_entity_poly.entity_id
_entity_poly.type
_entity_poly.pdbx_seq_one_letter_code
_entity_poly.pdbx_strand_id
1 'polypeptide(L)'
;SSDVCSSDLAHTELYEGFFHLCEMEGTVENATLQYIIRDHSAASFEARENTLRHIEKIMNEKYGQGTVKLEIHEQYRNMIEKVAPCMQLVDYAKDAIRELGMEPNTDPIRGGTDGAQLSFRGLPCPNLGTGGYAFHGPYEHITAEGMDTAVHVMLGILKRFAQ
;
A
#
# COMPACT_ATOMS: atom_id res chain seq x y z
N SER A 1 24.33 -9.80 9.19
CA SER A 1 23.85 -9.69 7.80
C SER A 1 22.50 -10.39 7.54
N SER A 2 21.91 -11.04 8.52
CA SER A 2 20.57 -11.68 8.37
C SER A 2 19.40 -10.70 8.45
N ASP A 3 19.61 -9.52 9.04
CA ASP A 3 18.51 -8.60 9.35
C ASP A 3 18.01 -7.78 8.15
N VAL A 4 18.82 -7.63 7.09
CA VAL A 4 18.41 -6.91 5.89
C VAL A 4 17.40 -7.71 5.07
N CYS A 5 17.49 -9.04 5.08
CA CYS A 5 16.54 -9.91 4.37
C CYS A 5 15.19 -10.04 5.10
N SER A 6 15.16 -9.89 6.43
CA SER A 6 13.93 -10.03 7.22
C SER A 6 12.95 -8.85 7.08
N SER A 7 13.38 -7.73 6.50
CA SER A 7 12.56 -6.55 6.27
C SER A 7 12.18 -6.34 4.80
N ASP A 8 12.48 -7.29 3.92
CA ASP A 8 12.08 -7.27 2.51
C ASP A 8 10.63 -7.76 2.34
N LEU A 9 10.00 -7.35 1.23
CA LEU A 9 8.64 -7.75 0.86
C LEU A 9 8.42 -9.27 0.89
N ALA A 10 9.43 -10.05 0.47
CA ALA A 10 9.36 -11.52 0.43
C ALA A 10 9.36 -12.19 1.82
N HIS A 11 9.70 -11.45 2.88
CA HIS A 11 9.85 -11.96 4.25
C HIS A 11 8.93 -11.27 5.25
N THR A 12 7.98 -10.48 4.77
CA THR A 12 7.04 -9.72 5.61
C THR A 12 5.60 -9.98 5.19
N GLU A 13 4.66 -9.95 6.13
CA GLU A 13 3.25 -10.26 5.93
C GLU A 13 2.33 -9.19 6.50
N LEU A 14 1.08 -9.19 6.06
CA LEU A 14 -0.03 -8.39 6.59
C LEU A 14 0.33 -6.92 6.86
N TYR A 15 0.42 -6.53 8.14
CA TYR A 15 0.70 -5.16 8.58
C TYR A 15 2.17 -4.84 8.75
N GLU A 16 3.06 -5.79 8.49
CA GLU A 16 4.49 -5.57 8.59
C GLU A 16 4.97 -4.64 7.48
N GLY A 17 5.72 -3.62 7.85
CA GLY A 17 6.36 -2.73 6.90
C GLY A 17 7.60 -3.37 6.28
N PHE A 18 8.02 -2.87 5.11
CA PHE A 18 9.15 -3.42 4.38
C PHE A 18 9.95 -2.36 3.62
N PHE A 19 11.18 -2.75 3.28
CA PHE A 19 11.99 -2.15 2.22
C PHE A 19 12.03 -3.12 1.05
N HIS A 20 11.78 -2.66 -0.16
CA HIS A 20 11.87 -3.49 -1.34
C HIS A 20 12.72 -2.80 -2.40
N LEU A 21 13.82 -3.44 -2.79
CA LEU A 21 14.66 -2.98 -3.89
C LEU A 21 13.97 -3.33 -5.21
N CYS A 22 13.48 -2.30 -5.92
CA CYS A 22 12.79 -2.47 -7.20
C CYS A 22 13.73 -2.48 -8.38
N GLU A 23 14.78 -1.65 -8.32
CA GLU A 23 15.70 -1.46 -9.42
C GLU A 23 17.10 -1.16 -8.91
N MET A 24 18.09 -1.69 -9.62
CA MET A 24 19.50 -1.40 -9.39
C MET A 24 20.20 -1.28 -10.73
N GLU A 25 20.77 -0.12 -10.97
CA GLU A 25 21.63 0.15 -12.12
C GLU A 25 22.99 0.63 -11.63
N GLY A 26 24.04 0.28 -12.33
CA GLY A 26 25.35 0.73 -11.90
C GLY A 26 26.47 0.47 -12.91
N THR A 27 27.51 1.28 -12.72
CA THR A 27 28.82 1.15 -13.34
C THR A 27 29.89 1.12 -12.25
N VAL A 28 31.17 1.07 -12.60
CA VAL A 28 32.26 1.15 -11.64
C VAL A 28 32.27 2.49 -10.88
N GLU A 29 31.73 3.56 -11.49
CA GLU A 29 31.80 4.93 -10.96
C GLU A 29 30.49 5.36 -10.27
N ASN A 30 29.36 4.86 -10.72
CA ASN A 30 28.04 5.26 -10.22
C ASN A 30 27.09 4.08 -10.08
N ALA A 31 26.27 4.08 -9.03
CA ALA A 31 25.16 3.14 -8.89
C ALA A 31 23.90 3.88 -8.40
N THR A 32 22.76 3.47 -8.93
CA THR A 32 21.43 3.92 -8.51
C THR A 32 20.65 2.75 -7.97
N LEU A 33 20.04 2.92 -6.81
CA LEU A 33 19.21 1.92 -6.13
C LEU A 33 17.85 2.56 -5.90
N GLN A 34 16.79 1.95 -6.41
CA GLN A 34 15.43 2.42 -6.20
C GLN A 34 14.70 1.49 -5.24
N TYR A 35 14.30 2.04 -4.09
CA TYR A 35 13.56 1.31 -3.07
C TYR A 35 12.13 1.79 -2.97
N ILE A 36 11.21 0.86 -2.71
CA ILE A 36 9.90 1.15 -2.17
C ILE A 36 9.92 0.86 -0.67
N ILE A 37 9.41 1.83 0.11
CA ILE A 37 9.17 1.68 1.55
C ILE A 37 7.67 1.67 1.76
N ARG A 38 7.19 0.71 2.55
CA ARG A 38 5.79 0.64 2.97
C ARG A 38 5.72 0.31 4.46
N ASP A 39 4.78 0.93 5.12
CA ASP A 39 4.39 0.60 6.49
C ASP A 39 2.96 1.07 6.75
N HIS A 40 2.20 0.33 7.55
CA HIS A 40 0.84 0.72 7.94
C HIS A 40 0.84 1.73 9.10
N SER A 41 1.90 1.76 9.90
CA SER A 41 2.12 2.72 10.98
C SER A 41 2.91 3.92 10.49
N ALA A 42 2.37 5.13 10.66
CA ALA A 42 3.08 6.36 10.31
C ALA A 42 4.42 6.51 11.08
N ALA A 43 4.45 6.13 12.36
CA ALA A 43 5.67 6.18 13.17
C ALA A 43 6.74 5.19 12.67
N SER A 44 6.32 3.97 12.32
CA SER A 44 7.24 2.96 11.77
C SER A 44 7.72 3.35 10.37
N PHE A 45 6.85 3.96 9.56
CA PHE A 45 7.22 4.50 8.24
C PHE A 45 8.31 5.57 8.38
N GLU A 46 8.11 6.55 9.26
CA GLU A 46 9.11 7.59 9.54
C GLU A 46 10.44 7.01 10.07
N ALA A 47 10.36 5.99 10.94
CA ALA A 47 11.56 5.30 11.43
C ALA A 47 12.33 4.63 10.29
N ARG A 48 11.65 4.04 9.30
CA ARG A 48 12.27 3.46 8.11
C ARG A 48 12.95 4.52 7.24
N GLU A 49 12.30 5.66 7.00
CA GLU A 49 12.92 6.76 6.28
C GLU A 49 14.17 7.28 7.01
N ASN A 50 14.08 7.44 8.33
CA ASN A 50 15.21 7.89 9.15
C ASN A 50 16.37 6.89 9.12
N THR A 51 16.10 5.59 8.98
CA THR A 51 17.14 4.58 8.75
C THR A 51 17.92 4.86 7.48
N LEU A 52 17.25 5.17 6.36
CA LEU A 52 17.94 5.50 5.10
C LEU A 52 18.73 6.81 5.21
N ARG A 53 18.18 7.85 5.86
CA ARG A 53 18.92 9.10 6.13
C ARG A 53 20.15 8.88 6.98
N HIS A 54 20.07 7.96 7.94
CA HIS A 54 21.21 7.60 8.77
C HIS A 54 22.27 6.84 7.97
N ILE A 55 21.90 5.93 7.10
CA ILE A 55 22.82 5.22 6.20
C ILE A 55 23.54 6.22 5.28
N GLU A 56 22.81 7.12 4.63
CA GLU A 56 23.41 8.20 3.82
C GLU A 56 24.46 8.97 4.60
N LYS A 57 24.12 9.41 5.82
CA LYS A 57 25.02 10.16 6.68
C LYS A 57 26.31 9.38 6.99
N ILE A 58 26.19 8.13 7.46
CA ILE A 58 27.35 7.30 7.81
C ILE A 58 28.24 7.04 6.59
N MET A 59 27.63 6.76 5.43
CA MET A 59 28.38 6.50 4.21
C MET A 59 29.14 7.74 3.76
N ASN A 60 28.54 8.92 3.83
CA ASN A 60 29.18 10.19 3.48
C ASN A 60 30.27 10.58 4.48
N GLU A 61 30.11 10.31 5.77
CA GLU A 61 31.14 10.49 6.78
C GLU A 61 32.36 9.58 6.54
N LYS A 62 32.10 8.33 6.13
CA LYS A 62 33.16 7.33 5.96
C LYS A 62 33.92 7.47 4.64
N TYR A 63 33.25 7.77 3.54
CA TYR A 63 33.78 7.72 2.19
C TYR A 63 33.92 9.10 1.52
N GLY A 64 33.47 10.16 2.17
CA GLY A 64 33.49 11.54 1.67
C GLY A 64 32.12 12.07 1.32
N GLN A 65 31.94 13.37 1.47
CA GLN A 65 30.66 14.05 1.19
C GLN A 65 30.26 13.88 -0.28
N GLY A 66 28.99 13.53 -0.50
CA GLY A 66 28.43 13.33 -1.85
C GLY A 66 28.66 11.93 -2.41
N THR A 67 29.26 10.99 -1.65
CA THR A 67 29.37 9.59 -2.05
C THR A 67 28.00 8.93 -2.17
N VAL A 68 27.10 9.23 -1.27
CA VAL A 68 25.69 8.80 -1.32
C VAL A 68 24.80 10.02 -1.35
N LYS A 69 23.80 10.02 -2.25
CA LYS A 69 22.74 11.00 -2.32
C LYS A 69 21.41 10.26 -2.16
N LEU A 70 20.65 10.57 -1.14
CA LEU A 70 19.33 10.03 -0.88
C LEU A 70 18.26 11.01 -1.35
N GLU A 71 17.32 10.54 -2.15
CA GLU A 71 16.11 11.26 -2.50
C GLU A 71 14.89 10.43 -2.04
N ILE A 72 14.02 11.05 -1.24
CA ILE A 72 12.80 10.40 -0.74
C ILE A 72 11.61 11.11 -1.35
N HIS A 73 10.76 10.34 -2.04
CA HIS A 73 9.52 10.82 -2.64
C HIS A 73 8.34 10.07 -2.02
N GLU A 74 7.51 10.80 -1.29
CA GLU A 74 6.30 10.22 -0.72
C GLU A 74 5.24 10.03 -1.81
N GLN A 75 4.77 8.78 -1.99
CA GLN A 75 3.77 8.42 -2.98
C GLN A 75 2.39 8.15 -2.35
N TYR A 76 2.35 7.39 -1.26
CA TYR A 76 1.13 6.92 -0.61
C TYR A 76 1.28 6.88 0.90
N ARG A 77 0.23 7.29 1.61
CA ARG A 77 0.05 7.08 3.05
C ARG A 77 -1.11 6.15 3.31
N ASN A 78 -1.15 5.57 4.50
CA ASN A 78 -2.32 4.81 4.95
C ASN A 78 -3.53 5.75 5.04
N MET A 79 -4.59 5.43 4.30
CA MET A 79 -5.80 6.26 4.23
C MET A 79 -6.67 6.17 5.49
N ILE A 80 -6.37 5.28 6.43
CA ILE A 80 -7.23 5.05 7.60
C ILE A 80 -7.54 6.32 8.37
N GLU A 81 -6.58 7.25 8.51
CA GLU A 81 -6.79 8.52 9.20
C GLU A 81 -7.86 9.41 8.53
N LYS A 82 -8.04 9.25 7.21
CA LYS A 82 -9.04 9.99 6.42
C LYS A 82 -10.37 9.26 6.34
N VAL A 83 -10.35 7.93 6.41
CA VAL A 83 -11.55 7.09 6.36
C VAL A 83 -12.18 6.91 7.73
N ALA A 84 -11.39 6.89 8.82
CA ALA A 84 -11.88 6.70 10.19
C ALA A 84 -13.04 7.62 10.60
N PRO A 85 -13.06 8.92 10.23
CA PRO A 85 -14.21 9.79 10.52
C PRO A 85 -15.48 9.43 9.75
N CYS A 86 -15.37 8.59 8.72
CA CYS A 86 -16.44 8.21 7.79
C CYS A 86 -16.59 6.68 7.69
N MET A 87 -16.44 5.95 8.81
CA MET A 87 -16.48 4.47 8.83
C MET A 87 -17.78 3.90 8.31
N GLN A 88 -18.89 4.67 8.30
CA GLN A 88 -20.14 4.25 7.66
C GLN A 88 -19.95 3.83 6.19
N LEU A 89 -18.94 4.35 5.47
CA LEU A 89 -18.63 3.93 4.10
C LEU A 89 -18.21 2.45 4.07
N VAL A 90 -17.39 2.05 5.02
CA VAL A 90 -16.91 0.67 5.17
C VAL A 90 -18.04 -0.23 5.67
N ASP A 91 -18.86 0.26 6.62
CA ASP A 91 -19.98 -0.51 7.16
C ASP A 91 -21.04 -0.77 6.09
N TYR A 92 -21.38 0.21 5.26
CA TYR A 92 -22.29 0.03 4.14
C TYR A 92 -21.78 -1.01 3.13
N ALA A 93 -20.48 -1.02 2.87
CA ALA A 93 -19.88 -2.02 1.99
C ALA A 93 -19.97 -3.42 2.61
N LYS A 94 -19.63 -3.57 3.91
CA LYS A 94 -19.73 -4.84 4.63
C LYS A 94 -21.18 -5.37 4.63
N ASP A 95 -22.15 -4.52 4.88
CA ASP A 95 -23.53 -4.91 4.91
C ASP A 95 -24.06 -5.29 3.52
N ALA A 96 -23.63 -4.58 2.47
CA ALA A 96 -23.96 -4.96 1.10
C ALA A 96 -23.40 -6.33 0.72
N ILE A 97 -22.20 -6.67 1.17
CA ILE A 97 -21.57 -7.97 0.96
C ILE A 97 -22.33 -9.07 1.73
N ARG A 98 -22.72 -8.82 2.99
CA ARG A 98 -23.50 -9.78 3.79
C ARG A 98 -24.87 -10.07 3.19
N GLU A 99 -25.55 -9.07 2.61
CA GLU A 99 -26.84 -9.26 1.93
C GLU A 99 -26.76 -10.22 0.73
N LEU A 100 -25.58 -10.34 0.14
CA LEU A 100 -25.33 -11.31 -0.93
C LEU A 100 -24.89 -12.69 -0.40
N GLY A 101 -24.96 -12.92 0.92
CA GLY A 101 -24.61 -14.17 1.56
C GLY A 101 -23.11 -14.43 1.70
N MET A 102 -22.29 -13.39 1.56
CA MET A 102 -20.83 -13.48 1.70
C MET A 102 -20.37 -12.88 3.03
N GLU A 103 -19.24 -13.38 3.56
CA GLU A 103 -18.59 -12.78 4.72
C GLU A 103 -17.60 -11.70 4.24
N PRO A 104 -17.75 -10.43 4.69
CA PRO A 104 -16.86 -9.37 4.30
C PRO A 104 -15.48 -9.52 4.96
N ASN A 105 -14.43 -9.48 4.16
CA ASN A 105 -13.05 -9.44 4.62
C ASN A 105 -12.48 -8.03 4.48
N THR A 106 -11.68 -7.59 5.46
CA THR A 106 -11.00 -6.28 5.47
C THR A 106 -9.51 -6.46 5.68
N ASP A 107 -8.86 -7.06 4.70
CA ASP A 107 -7.42 -7.25 4.71
C ASP A 107 -6.67 -5.95 4.38
N PRO A 108 -5.48 -5.75 4.96
CA PRO A 108 -4.63 -4.61 4.64
C PRO A 108 -4.10 -4.72 3.21
N ILE A 109 -4.17 -3.63 2.46
CA ILE A 109 -3.51 -3.51 1.16
C ILE A 109 -2.09 -3.02 1.39
N ARG A 110 -1.10 -3.75 0.89
CA ARG A 110 0.34 -3.44 1.01
C ARG A 110 0.86 -2.54 -0.10
N GLY A 111 0.04 -2.22 -1.08
CA GLY A 111 0.32 -1.29 -2.18
C GLY A 111 -0.33 0.07 -2.00
N GLY A 112 0.04 1.02 -2.88
CA GLY A 112 -0.68 2.28 -3.01
C GLY A 112 -1.94 2.10 -3.85
N THR A 113 -2.97 2.91 -3.57
CA THR A 113 -4.22 2.92 -4.33
C THR A 113 -4.67 4.34 -4.63
N ASP A 114 -5.44 4.51 -5.70
CA ASP A 114 -6.05 5.80 -6.02
C ASP A 114 -7.00 6.27 -4.91
N GLY A 115 -7.66 5.33 -4.23
CA GLY A 115 -8.49 5.62 -3.07
C GLY A 115 -7.72 6.29 -1.93
N ALA A 116 -6.46 5.90 -1.70
CA ALA A 116 -5.60 6.58 -0.75
C ALA A 116 -5.32 8.02 -1.17
N GLN A 117 -4.94 8.26 -2.45
CA GLN A 117 -4.71 9.62 -2.96
C GLN A 117 -5.97 10.50 -2.89
N LEU A 118 -7.12 9.96 -3.27
CA LEU A 118 -8.40 10.68 -3.20
C LEU A 118 -8.76 11.04 -1.77
N SER A 119 -8.53 10.12 -0.83
CA SER A 119 -8.78 10.35 0.60
C SER A 119 -7.97 11.53 1.15
N PHE A 120 -6.70 11.65 0.77
CA PHE A 120 -5.85 12.77 1.16
C PHE A 120 -6.19 14.09 0.45
N ARG A 121 -6.92 14.02 -0.66
CA ARG A 121 -7.48 15.20 -1.36
C ARG A 121 -8.85 15.62 -0.84
N GLY A 122 -9.36 15.00 0.23
CA GLY A 122 -10.61 15.33 0.89
C GLY A 122 -11.82 14.50 0.47
N LEU A 123 -11.63 13.44 -0.31
CA LEU A 123 -12.67 12.47 -0.65
C LEU A 123 -12.34 11.13 0.01
N PRO A 124 -12.88 10.83 1.21
CA PRO A 124 -12.68 9.52 1.83
C PRO A 124 -13.12 8.39 0.90
N CYS A 125 -12.18 7.55 0.49
CA CYS A 125 -12.42 6.58 -0.58
C CYS A 125 -11.83 5.22 -0.20
N PRO A 126 -12.53 4.41 0.63
CA PRO A 126 -12.11 3.05 0.92
C PRO A 126 -12.18 2.17 -0.33
N ASN A 127 -11.28 1.20 -0.44
CA ASN A 127 -11.24 0.30 -1.57
C ASN A 127 -12.27 -0.83 -1.43
N LEU A 128 -12.86 -1.23 -2.54
CA LEU A 128 -13.70 -2.41 -2.66
C LEU A 128 -12.95 -3.52 -3.39
N GLY A 129 -13.15 -4.77 -2.97
CA GLY A 129 -12.72 -5.93 -3.74
C GLY A 129 -13.47 -6.02 -5.07
N THR A 130 -12.77 -6.28 -6.14
CA THR A 130 -13.34 -6.42 -7.49
C THR A 130 -13.74 -7.86 -7.82
N GLY A 131 -13.28 -8.85 -7.02
CA GLY A 131 -13.44 -10.28 -7.33
C GLY A 131 -12.42 -10.81 -8.34
N GLY A 132 -11.37 -10.05 -8.64
CA GLY A 132 -10.27 -10.48 -9.52
C GLY A 132 -9.23 -11.33 -8.81
N TYR A 133 -8.37 -11.96 -9.59
CA TYR A 133 -7.31 -12.86 -9.15
C TYR A 133 -6.00 -12.59 -9.89
N ALA A 134 -4.88 -12.99 -9.28
CA ALA A 134 -3.54 -12.93 -9.85
C ALA A 134 -3.13 -11.52 -10.34
N PHE A 135 -3.50 -10.49 -9.59
CA PHE A 135 -3.25 -9.08 -9.90
C PHE A 135 -1.78 -8.81 -10.24
N HIS A 136 -1.57 -7.90 -11.20
CA HIS A 136 -0.26 -7.46 -11.68
C HIS A 136 0.58 -8.55 -12.36
N GLY A 137 -0.02 -9.66 -12.74
CA GLY A 137 0.68 -10.77 -13.37
C GLY A 137 0.08 -11.17 -14.74
N PRO A 138 0.78 -12.02 -15.51
CA PRO A 138 0.30 -12.46 -16.82
C PRO A 138 -0.95 -13.34 -16.76
N TYR A 139 -1.34 -13.78 -15.58
CA TYR A 139 -2.53 -14.59 -15.32
C TYR A 139 -3.64 -13.80 -14.62
N GLU A 140 -3.56 -12.47 -14.61
CA GLU A 140 -4.61 -11.63 -14.04
C GLU A 140 -5.94 -11.89 -14.74
N HIS A 141 -6.96 -12.19 -13.96
CA HIS A 141 -8.28 -12.53 -14.48
C HIS A 141 -9.39 -12.23 -13.48
N ILE A 142 -10.61 -12.19 -13.98
CA ILE A 142 -11.85 -12.11 -13.19
C ILE A 142 -12.88 -13.03 -13.83
N THR A 143 -13.76 -13.64 -13.04
CA THR A 143 -14.88 -14.43 -13.54
C THR A 143 -16.08 -13.53 -13.83
N ALA A 144 -16.99 -14.00 -14.67
CA ALA A 144 -18.25 -13.28 -14.94
C ALA A 144 -19.10 -13.14 -13.68
N GLU A 145 -19.12 -14.17 -12.83
CA GLU A 145 -19.81 -14.17 -11.54
C GLU A 145 -19.17 -13.15 -10.57
N GLY A 146 -17.86 -13.03 -10.59
CA GLY A 146 -17.13 -12.03 -9.78
C GLY A 146 -17.49 -10.60 -10.20
N MET A 147 -17.56 -10.32 -11.50
CA MET A 147 -18.01 -9.03 -12.01
C MET A 147 -19.46 -8.72 -11.61
N ASP A 148 -20.37 -9.69 -11.79
CA ASP A 148 -21.77 -9.53 -11.41
C ASP A 148 -21.94 -9.26 -9.91
N THR A 149 -21.21 -10.01 -9.09
CA THR A 149 -21.16 -9.82 -7.63
C THR A 149 -20.68 -8.42 -7.26
N ALA A 150 -19.61 -7.94 -7.87
CA ALA A 150 -19.09 -6.59 -7.63
C ALA A 150 -20.13 -5.50 -7.96
N VAL A 151 -20.86 -5.66 -9.06
CA VAL A 151 -21.97 -4.76 -9.43
C VAL A 151 -23.06 -4.76 -8.35
N HIS A 152 -23.48 -5.95 -7.87
CA HIS A 152 -24.49 -6.06 -6.83
C HIS A 152 -24.05 -5.43 -5.50
N VAL A 153 -22.79 -5.58 -5.11
CA VAL A 153 -22.20 -4.89 -3.93
C VAL A 153 -22.33 -3.38 -4.09
N MET A 154 -21.90 -2.82 -5.25
CA MET A 154 -22.00 -1.38 -5.51
C MET A 154 -23.46 -0.88 -5.45
N LEU A 155 -24.40 -1.60 -6.06
CA LEU A 155 -25.82 -1.27 -5.98
C LEU A 155 -26.37 -1.32 -4.56
N GLY A 156 -25.93 -2.30 -3.76
CA GLY A 156 -26.27 -2.42 -2.34
C GLY A 156 -25.76 -1.23 -1.53
N ILE A 157 -24.55 -0.76 -1.79
CA ILE A 157 -23.99 0.45 -1.16
C ILE A 157 -24.82 1.69 -1.53
N LEU A 158 -25.07 1.91 -2.82
CA LEU A 158 -25.86 3.05 -3.30
C LEU A 158 -27.26 3.12 -2.70
N LYS A 159 -27.93 1.98 -2.53
CA LYS A 159 -29.25 1.92 -1.87
C LYS A 159 -29.21 2.42 -0.42
N ARG A 160 -28.10 2.19 0.31
CA ARG A 160 -27.95 2.66 1.70
C ARG A 160 -27.73 4.17 1.79
N PHE A 161 -27.14 4.78 0.77
CA PHE A 161 -27.03 6.24 0.70
C PHE A 161 -28.33 6.93 0.27
N ALA A 162 -29.26 6.19 -0.33
CA ALA A 162 -30.56 6.73 -0.79
C ALA A 162 -31.65 6.68 0.29
N GLN A 163 -31.37 6.10 1.45
CA GLN A 163 -32.28 6.05 2.63
C GLN A 163 -32.03 7.23 3.55
#